data_d57d9c70aa468f7c69b806ee246a7a77
#
_entry.id   d57d9c70aa468f7c69b806ee246a7a77
#
_cell.length_a   1.000
_cell.length_b   1.000
_cell.length_c   1.000
_cell.angle_alpha   90.00
_cell.angle_beta   90.00
_cell.angle_gamma   90.00
#
_symmetry.space_group_name_H-M   'P 1'
#
loop_
_entity.id
_entity.type
_entity.pdbx_description
1 polymer ?
#
loop_
_entity_poly.entity_id
_entity_poly.type
_entity_poly.pdbx_seq_one_letter_code
_entity_poly.pdbx_strand_id
1 'polypeptide(L)'
;IGQCSLMMANSLIGHNTHIGALCHFSVGSITSSYVSIGLCSDVTLGARVIEKVKIGDFAVAGAGSLVTHNIPDYEIHIGTPAKFMKRVRED
;
A
#
# COMPACT_ATOMS: atom_id res chain seq x y z
N ILE A 1 -12.61 -2.11 -4.64
CA ILE A 1 -11.62 -3.12 -4.24
C ILE A 1 -11.63 -4.21 -5.30
N GLY A 2 -10.45 -4.57 -5.80
CA GLY A 2 -10.32 -5.57 -6.84
C GLY A 2 -10.54 -6.99 -6.34
N GLN A 3 -10.56 -7.94 -7.29
CA GLN A 3 -10.81 -9.35 -7.00
C GLN A 3 -9.70 -9.94 -6.14
N CYS A 4 -10.07 -10.84 -5.25
CA CYS A 4 -9.15 -11.60 -4.41
C CYS A 4 -8.25 -10.74 -3.54
N SER A 5 -8.64 -9.50 -3.26
CA SER A 5 -7.91 -8.69 -2.31
C SER A 5 -8.25 -9.12 -0.89
N LEU A 6 -7.27 -9.07 0.00
CA LEU A 6 -7.42 -9.51 1.38
C LEU A 6 -7.20 -8.36 2.34
N MET A 7 -8.17 -8.15 3.22
CA MET A 7 -8.06 -7.16 4.28
C MET A 7 -8.07 -7.86 5.63
N MET A 8 -7.06 -7.59 6.44
CA MET A 8 -6.96 -8.20 7.76
C MET A 8 -7.55 -7.30 8.84
N ALA A 9 -7.58 -7.79 10.07
CA ALA A 9 -8.23 -7.11 11.19
C ALA A 9 -7.70 -5.68 11.39
N ASN A 10 -8.61 -4.75 11.69
CA ASN A 10 -8.32 -3.35 11.96
C ASN A 10 -7.64 -2.61 10.81
N SER A 11 -7.75 -3.12 9.58
CA SER A 11 -7.34 -2.36 8.42
C SER A 11 -8.47 -1.44 8.00
N LEU A 12 -8.12 -0.22 7.55
CA LEU A 12 -9.10 0.79 7.14
C LEU A 12 -8.75 1.33 5.77
N ILE A 13 -9.77 1.57 4.96
CA ILE A 13 -9.62 2.18 3.64
C ILE A 13 -10.55 3.38 3.56
N GLY A 14 -9.99 4.53 3.24
CA GLY A 14 -10.76 5.77 3.09
C GLY A 14 -11.64 5.78 1.85
N HIS A 15 -12.46 6.81 1.72
CA HIS A 15 -13.39 6.92 0.60
C HIS A 15 -12.68 7.33 -0.68
N ASN A 16 -13.32 7.05 -1.82
CA ASN A 16 -12.80 7.38 -3.16
C ASN A 16 -11.40 6.80 -3.41
N THR A 17 -11.15 5.60 -2.88
CA THR A 17 -9.87 4.91 -3.04
C THR A 17 -10.04 3.77 -4.03
N HIS A 18 -9.13 3.68 -5.00
CA HIS A 18 -9.12 2.61 -5.99
C HIS A 18 -8.07 1.58 -5.61
N ILE A 19 -8.50 0.33 -5.52
CA ILE A 19 -7.63 -0.78 -5.15
C ILE A 19 -7.69 -1.83 -6.24
N GLY A 20 -6.54 -2.18 -6.79
CA GLY A 20 -6.43 -3.21 -7.80
C GLY A 20 -6.69 -4.61 -7.24
N ALA A 21 -6.62 -5.62 -8.10
CA ALA A 21 -6.83 -7.00 -7.69
C ALA A 21 -5.62 -7.54 -6.92
N LEU A 22 -5.86 -8.55 -6.08
CA LEU A 22 -4.82 -9.30 -5.37
C LEU A 22 -3.97 -8.43 -4.43
N CYS A 23 -4.57 -7.37 -3.89
CA CYS A 23 -3.88 -6.53 -2.91
C CYS A 23 -4.03 -7.12 -1.51
N HIS A 24 -3.08 -6.84 -0.65
CA HIS A 24 -3.07 -7.35 0.71
C HIS A 24 -2.92 -6.19 1.70
N PHE A 25 -3.86 -6.08 2.63
CA PHE A 25 -3.86 -5.07 3.68
C PHE A 25 -3.70 -5.77 5.02
N SER A 26 -2.52 -5.70 5.58
CA SER A 26 -2.20 -6.40 6.83
C SER A 26 -2.87 -5.73 8.04
N VAL A 27 -2.75 -6.38 9.19
CA VAL A 27 -3.38 -5.91 10.43
C VAL A 27 -2.97 -4.48 10.74
N GLY A 28 -3.94 -3.63 11.04
CA GLY A 28 -3.70 -2.25 11.44
C GLY A 28 -3.25 -1.32 10.34
N SER A 29 -3.26 -1.76 9.08
CA SER A 29 -2.92 -0.87 7.98
C SER A 29 -4.03 0.16 7.77
N ILE A 30 -3.66 1.38 7.42
CA ILE A 30 -4.61 2.46 7.19
C ILE A 30 -4.30 3.11 5.86
N THR A 31 -5.31 3.16 4.99
CA THR A 31 -5.23 3.85 3.72
C THR A 31 -6.22 5.00 3.76
N SER A 32 -5.73 6.21 3.58
CA SER A 32 -6.57 7.40 3.62
C SER A 32 -7.38 7.53 2.33
N SER A 33 -7.99 8.70 2.10
CA SER A 33 -8.90 8.88 0.99
C SER A 33 -8.18 9.29 -0.29
N TYR A 34 -8.82 9.02 -1.43
CA TYR A 34 -8.29 9.37 -2.76
C TYR A 34 -6.94 8.73 -3.07
N VAL A 35 -6.71 7.55 -2.52
CA VAL A 35 -5.51 6.78 -2.77
C VAL A 35 -5.76 5.81 -3.93
N SER A 36 -4.76 5.58 -4.76
CA SER A 36 -4.83 4.60 -5.84
C SER A 36 -3.76 3.54 -5.58
N ILE A 37 -4.18 2.29 -5.51
CA ILE A 37 -3.28 1.17 -5.27
C ILE A 37 -3.38 0.19 -6.42
N GLY A 38 -2.24 -0.13 -6.99
CA GLY A 38 -2.16 -0.98 -8.16
C GLY A 38 -2.32 -2.46 -7.87
N LEU A 39 -2.08 -3.27 -8.88
CA LEU A 39 -2.25 -4.72 -8.84
C LEU A 39 -1.21 -5.38 -7.93
N CYS A 40 -1.62 -6.37 -7.16
CA CYS A 40 -0.73 -7.20 -6.34
C CYS A 40 0.15 -6.39 -5.37
N SER A 41 -0.36 -5.30 -4.85
CA SER A 41 0.41 -4.46 -3.93
C SER A 41 0.12 -4.83 -2.48
N ASP A 42 1.07 -4.55 -1.60
CA ASP A 42 0.96 -4.85 -0.18
C ASP A 42 1.05 -3.58 0.66
N VAL A 43 0.08 -3.38 1.53
CA VAL A 43 0.17 -2.40 2.61
C VAL A 43 0.35 -3.21 3.89
N THR A 44 1.57 -3.29 4.39
CA THR A 44 1.93 -4.25 5.42
C THR A 44 1.54 -3.80 6.82
N LEU A 45 1.96 -4.57 7.82
CA LEU A 45 1.53 -4.42 9.21
C LEU A 45 1.71 -2.98 9.70
N GLY A 46 0.60 -2.35 10.10
CA GLY A 46 0.61 -1.02 10.67
C GLY A 46 1.04 0.11 9.74
N ALA A 47 1.19 -0.16 8.45
CA ALA A 47 1.56 0.88 7.50
C ALA A 47 0.41 1.86 7.30
N ARG A 48 0.75 3.13 7.09
CA ARG A 48 -0.24 4.18 6.86
C ARG A 48 0.06 4.90 5.57
N VAL A 49 -0.98 5.12 4.77
CA VAL A 49 -0.88 5.81 3.49
C VAL A 49 -1.70 7.08 3.58
N ILE A 50 -1.07 8.24 3.39
CA ILE A 50 -1.79 9.51 3.45
C ILE A 50 -2.63 9.71 2.19
N GLU A 51 -3.49 10.73 2.22
CA GLU A 51 -4.40 11.00 1.12
C GLU A 51 -3.69 11.34 -0.18
N LYS A 52 -4.33 11.01 -1.29
CA LYS A 52 -3.87 11.35 -2.65
C LYS A 52 -2.54 10.71 -3.05
N VAL A 53 -2.14 9.64 -2.40
CA VAL A 53 -0.94 8.90 -2.75
C VAL A 53 -1.28 7.82 -3.77
N LYS A 54 -0.35 7.54 -4.68
CA LYS A 54 -0.48 6.46 -5.64
C LYS A 54 0.58 5.41 -5.36
N ILE A 55 0.13 4.18 -5.16
CA ILE A 55 1.01 3.03 -4.99
C ILE A 55 0.91 2.18 -6.25
N GLY A 56 2.06 1.90 -6.87
CA GLY A 56 2.12 1.19 -8.14
C GLY A 56 1.81 -0.29 -8.03
N ASP A 57 1.97 -1.00 -9.15
CA ASP A 57 1.76 -2.45 -9.20
C ASP A 57 2.92 -3.17 -8.53
N PHE A 58 2.61 -4.23 -7.80
CA PHE A 58 3.62 -5.04 -7.10
C PHE A 58 4.48 -4.21 -6.13
N ALA A 59 3.97 -3.09 -5.68
CA ALA A 59 4.69 -2.23 -4.74
C ALA A 59 4.35 -2.61 -3.31
N VAL A 60 5.23 -2.28 -2.37
CA VAL A 60 5.06 -2.64 -0.97
C VAL A 60 5.30 -1.41 -0.09
N ALA A 61 4.33 -1.12 0.78
CA ALA A 61 4.52 -0.19 1.87
C ALA A 61 4.97 -1.00 3.09
N GLY A 62 6.20 -0.80 3.55
CA GLY A 62 6.78 -1.61 4.61
C GLY A 62 6.09 -1.46 5.95
N ALA A 63 6.34 -2.39 6.86
CA ALA A 63 5.68 -2.44 8.16
C ALA A 63 5.93 -1.15 8.96
N GLY A 64 4.86 -0.59 9.52
CA GLY A 64 4.93 0.62 10.33
C GLY A 64 5.28 1.89 9.59
N SER A 65 5.32 1.85 8.27
CA SER A 65 5.72 3.01 7.47
C SER A 65 4.63 4.06 7.39
N LEU A 66 5.04 5.31 7.18
CA LEU A 66 4.14 6.40 6.84
C LEU A 66 4.42 6.82 5.40
N VAL A 67 3.55 6.44 4.50
CA VAL A 67 3.72 6.71 3.06
C VAL A 67 3.19 8.10 2.77
N THR A 68 4.09 9.02 2.46
CA THR A 68 3.76 10.43 2.21
C THR A 68 3.92 10.84 0.74
N HIS A 69 4.38 9.93 -0.10
CA HIS A 69 4.56 10.19 -1.53
C HIS A 69 4.31 8.90 -2.30
N ASN A 70 4.24 9.01 -3.61
CA ASN A 70 3.93 7.86 -4.46
C ASN A 70 5.02 6.80 -4.40
N ILE A 71 4.60 5.55 -4.48
CA ILE A 71 5.53 4.42 -4.57
C ILE A 71 5.44 3.87 -5.99
N PRO A 72 6.55 3.90 -6.76
CA PRO A 72 6.57 3.35 -8.12
C PRO A 72 6.35 1.84 -8.13
N ASP A 73 6.05 1.31 -9.32
CA ASP A 73 5.89 -0.12 -9.50
C ASP A 73 7.13 -0.89 -9.06
N TYR A 74 6.92 -2.04 -8.45
CA TYR A 74 7.98 -2.97 -8.05
C TYR A 74 8.96 -2.40 -7.02
N GLU A 75 8.55 -1.42 -6.24
CA GLU A 75 9.42 -0.86 -5.21
C GLU A 75 8.89 -1.09 -3.82
N ILE A 76 9.79 -1.26 -2.86
CA ILE A 76 9.47 -1.36 -1.45
C ILE A 76 9.97 -0.09 -0.78
N HIS A 77 9.06 0.61 -0.12
CA HIS A 77 9.39 1.81 0.65
C HIS A 77 9.09 1.57 2.12
N ILE A 78 9.96 2.00 3.00
CA ILE A 78 9.83 1.79 4.43
C ILE A 78 10.32 3.01 5.21
N GLY A 79 9.77 3.17 6.41
CA GLY A 79 10.19 4.23 7.32
C GLY A 79 9.13 5.28 7.55
N THR A 80 9.45 6.27 8.35
CA THR A 80 8.57 7.39 8.70
C THR A 80 9.35 8.69 8.52
N PRO A 81 9.19 9.39 7.38
CA PRO A 81 8.41 9.02 6.20
C PRO A 81 9.03 7.85 5.43
N ALA A 82 8.20 7.14 4.68
CA ALA A 82 8.65 5.99 3.91
C ALA A 82 9.59 6.43 2.79
N LYS A 83 10.68 5.69 2.63
CA LYS A 83 11.68 5.96 1.60
C LYS A 83 12.04 4.66 0.90
N PHE A 84 12.55 4.78 -0.31
CA PHE A 84 12.94 3.63 -1.12
C PHE A 84 13.90 2.73 -0.33
N MET A 85 13.59 1.46 -0.32
CA MET A 85 14.43 0.44 0.31
C MET A 85 15.09 -0.46 -0.74
N LYS A 86 14.26 -1.08 -1.60
CA LYS A 86 14.75 -1.94 -2.66
C LYS A 86 13.63 -2.23 -3.64
N ARG A 87 13.96 -2.87 -4.76
CA ARG A 87 12.95 -3.33 -5.72
C ARG A 87 12.47 -4.72 -5.34
N VAL A 88 11.20 -4.96 -5.60
CA VAL A 88 10.63 -6.29 -5.52
C VAL A 88 11.19 -7.12 -6.67
N ARG A 89 11.55 -8.36 -6.41
CA ARG A 89 12.05 -9.24 -7.46
C ARG A 89 10.94 -9.56 -8.45
N GLU A 90 11.30 -9.55 -9.72
CA GLU A 90 10.35 -9.72 -10.81
C GLU A 90 10.40 -11.10 -11.46
N ASP A 91 11.37 -11.91 -11.14
CA ASP A 91 11.60 -13.21 -11.76
C ASP A 91 10.90 -14.36 -11.04
#